data_cfeeceb32ef440ecd2b3539b2cfd15da
#
_entry.id   cfeeceb32ef440ecd2b3539b2cfd15da
#
_cell.length_a   1.000
_cell.length_b   1.000
_cell.length_c   1.000
_cell.angle_alpha   90.00
_cell.angle_beta   90.00
_cell.angle_gamma   90.00
#
_symmetry.space_group_name_H-M   'P 1'
#
loop_
_entity.id
_entity.type
_entity.pdbx_description
1 polymer ?
#
loop_
_entity_poly.entity_id
_entity_poly.type
_entity_poly.pdbx_seq_one_letter_code
_entity_poly.pdbx_strand_id
1 'polypeptide(L)'
;MGGFFGTVCGHDAISDVFFGTDYHSHLGTRRGGMAAYDPSIGLQREIHNIENSPFRTKFEDIFDEMQGTSAIGCISDTDPQPLLIRSNLGTYAICIIGIINNADALIEQYLTFSSGHFDAMTGGKVNSTELVAAMINQKSNFAEGISFAQNAIDGTASILILKEDGAIIAARDRVGRLPVLIGKGEDGYCVSFESFAYKKLGYDLEERELGPGEIVE
;
A
#
# COMPACT_ATOMS: atom_id res chain seq x y z
N MET A 1 5.48 7.06 -11.29
CA MET A 1 4.16 6.83 -10.64
C MET A 1 4.09 5.40 -10.14
N GLY A 2 2.95 4.79 -10.06
CA GLY A 2 2.77 3.43 -9.56
C GLY A 2 1.29 3.11 -9.41
N GLY A 3 0.98 1.91 -8.90
CA GLY A 3 -0.35 1.47 -8.56
C GLY A 3 -0.31 0.41 -7.49
N PHE A 4 -1.43 0.16 -6.84
CA PHE A 4 -1.54 -0.89 -5.85
C PHE A 4 -2.79 -1.76 -6.06
N PHE A 5 -2.71 -2.95 -5.54
CA PHE A 5 -3.81 -3.89 -5.43
C PHE A 5 -3.80 -4.51 -4.02
N GLY A 6 -4.96 -4.80 -3.47
CA GLY A 6 -5.10 -5.51 -2.20
C GLY A 6 -6.38 -6.31 -2.16
N THR A 7 -6.40 -7.40 -1.40
CA THR A 7 -7.60 -8.21 -1.21
C THR A 7 -7.67 -8.83 0.18
N VAL A 8 -8.90 -8.99 0.65
CA VAL A 8 -9.28 -9.82 1.81
C VAL A 8 -10.30 -10.82 1.28
N CYS A 9 -10.04 -12.12 1.41
CA CYS A 9 -10.89 -13.17 0.87
C CYS A 9 -10.90 -14.44 1.74
N GLY A 10 -11.79 -15.36 1.44
CA GLY A 10 -11.92 -16.63 2.15
C GLY A 10 -10.93 -17.72 1.72
N HIS A 11 -10.15 -17.47 0.66
CA HIS A 11 -9.12 -18.37 0.14
C HIS A 11 -7.71 -17.76 0.29
N ASP A 12 -6.69 -18.40 -0.27
CA ASP A 12 -5.33 -17.83 -0.29
C ASP A 12 -5.27 -16.63 -1.25
N ALA A 13 -4.99 -15.44 -0.69
CA ALA A 13 -4.99 -14.16 -1.38
C ALA A 13 -3.76 -13.93 -2.30
N ILE A 14 -2.73 -14.79 -2.21
CA ILE A 14 -1.44 -14.53 -2.88
C ILE A 14 -1.59 -14.50 -4.38
N SER A 15 -2.36 -15.43 -4.96
CA SER A 15 -2.62 -15.47 -6.40
C SER A 15 -3.29 -14.18 -6.89
N ASP A 16 -4.30 -13.71 -6.16
CA ASP A 16 -5.06 -12.50 -6.54
C ASP A 16 -4.20 -11.25 -6.45
N VAL A 17 -3.40 -11.11 -5.38
CA VAL A 17 -2.52 -9.95 -5.22
C VAL A 17 -1.35 -10.00 -6.20
N PHE A 18 -0.79 -11.18 -6.50
CA PHE A 18 0.23 -11.33 -7.52
C PHE A 18 -0.26 -10.84 -8.89
N PHE A 19 -1.38 -11.37 -9.38
CA PHE A 19 -1.92 -10.96 -10.68
C PHE A 19 -2.49 -9.54 -10.65
N GLY A 20 -3.17 -9.16 -9.56
CA GLY A 20 -3.68 -7.80 -9.38
C GLY A 20 -2.59 -6.75 -9.42
N THR A 21 -1.45 -7.02 -8.78
CA THR A 21 -0.27 -6.14 -8.82
C THR A 21 0.38 -6.13 -10.19
N ASP A 22 0.54 -7.30 -10.82
CA ASP A 22 1.11 -7.39 -12.16
C ASP A 22 0.29 -6.63 -13.21
N TYR A 23 -1.03 -6.62 -13.08
CA TYR A 23 -1.90 -5.83 -13.96
C TYR A 23 -1.67 -4.31 -13.85
N HIS A 24 -0.99 -3.84 -12.79
CA HIS A 24 -0.55 -2.46 -12.64
C HIS A 24 0.89 -2.21 -13.13
N SER A 25 1.56 -3.19 -13.72
CA SER A 25 2.98 -3.08 -14.15
C SER A 25 3.24 -1.99 -15.19
N HIS A 26 2.21 -1.56 -15.94
CA HIS A 26 2.31 -0.45 -16.88
C HIS A 26 2.37 0.93 -16.19
N LEU A 27 2.05 1.03 -14.89
CA LEU A 27 2.06 2.27 -14.10
C LEU A 27 3.42 2.57 -13.47
N GLY A 28 4.34 1.62 -13.45
CA GLY A 28 5.69 1.79 -12.91
C GLY A 28 6.62 0.65 -13.30
N THR A 29 7.93 0.92 -13.25
CA THR A 29 8.95 0.02 -13.81
C THR A 29 10.14 -0.26 -12.90
N ARG A 30 10.18 0.27 -11.67
CA ARG A 30 11.39 0.20 -10.84
C ARG A 30 11.30 -0.76 -9.68
N ARG A 31 10.22 -0.71 -8.93
CA ARG A 31 10.05 -1.49 -7.71
C ARG A 31 8.71 -2.21 -7.76
N GLY A 32 8.70 -3.45 -7.32
CA GLY A 32 7.50 -4.20 -7.03
C GLY A 32 7.58 -4.76 -5.61
N GLY A 33 6.47 -4.86 -4.92
CA GLY A 33 6.43 -5.43 -3.59
C GLY A 33 5.07 -6.00 -3.25
N MET A 34 5.09 -7.01 -2.38
CA MET A 34 3.91 -7.65 -1.82
C MET A 34 4.05 -7.80 -0.31
N ALA A 35 2.94 -7.75 0.41
CA ALA A 35 2.84 -8.15 1.80
C ALA A 35 1.56 -8.94 2.03
N ALA A 36 1.61 -9.94 2.88
CA ALA A 36 0.47 -10.78 3.23
C ALA A 36 0.36 -10.97 4.74
N TYR A 37 -0.84 -11.27 5.18
CA TYR A 37 -1.12 -11.66 6.55
C TYR A 37 -1.73 -13.06 6.60
N ASP A 38 -1.11 -13.91 7.43
CA ASP A 38 -1.63 -15.22 7.83
C ASP A 38 -1.69 -15.31 9.35
N PRO A 39 -2.80 -15.81 9.95
CA PRO A 39 -2.93 -15.88 11.41
C PRO A 39 -1.86 -16.72 12.11
N SER A 40 -1.24 -17.68 11.41
CA SER A 40 -0.21 -18.59 11.98
C SER A 40 1.21 -18.05 11.82
N ILE A 41 1.46 -17.20 10.83
CA ILE A 41 2.79 -16.68 10.48
C ILE A 41 2.91 -15.20 10.86
N GLY A 42 1.82 -14.44 10.74
CA GLY A 42 1.79 -12.99 10.86
C GLY A 42 2.02 -12.29 9.53
N LEU A 43 2.54 -11.07 9.59
CA LEU A 43 2.83 -10.27 8.39
C LEU A 43 4.12 -10.74 7.71
N GLN A 44 4.03 -10.97 6.42
CA GLN A 44 5.11 -11.37 5.51
C GLN A 44 5.31 -10.27 4.46
N ARG A 45 6.51 -10.14 3.91
CA ARG A 45 6.79 -9.11 2.90
C ARG A 45 7.92 -9.54 1.96
N GLU A 46 7.73 -9.23 0.66
CA GLU A 46 8.74 -9.38 -0.39
C GLU A 46 8.81 -8.10 -1.24
N ILE A 47 10.02 -7.64 -1.60
CA ILE A 47 10.26 -6.45 -2.43
C ILE A 47 11.40 -6.74 -3.41
N HIS A 48 11.16 -6.44 -4.69
CA HIS A 48 12.17 -6.59 -5.74
C HIS A 48 12.37 -5.32 -6.58
N ASN A 49 13.60 -5.21 -7.12
CA ASN A 49 13.87 -4.33 -8.24
C ASN A 49 13.38 -5.00 -9.53
N ILE A 50 12.49 -4.34 -10.26
CA ILE A 50 11.89 -4.83 -11.50
C ILE A 50 12.37 -4.07 -12.76
N GLU A 51 13.43 -3.23 -12.63
CA GLU A 51 13.95 -2.45 -13.77
C GLU A 51 14.47 -3.32 -14.92
N ASN A 52 15.07 -4.46 -14.58
CA ASN A 52 15.72 -5.34 -15.55
C ASN A 52 14.96 -6.67 -15.77
N SER A 53 13.82 -6.85 -15.13
CA SER A 53 13.03 -8.08 -15.25
C SER A 53 11.57 -7.80 -14.85
N PRO A 54 10.58 -8.33 -15.57
CA PRO A 54 9.19 -8.09 -15.25
C PRO A 54 8.81 -8.54 -13.83
N PHE A 55 7.76 -7.93 -13.27
CA PHE A 55 7.22 -8.26 -11.96
C PHE A 55 7.01 -9.77 -11.81
N ARG A 56 6.33 -10.40 -12.77
CA ARG A 56 6.05 -11.85 -12.74
C ARG A 56 7.29 -12.72 -12.57
N THR A 57 8.38 -12.37 -13.24
CA THR A 57 9.64 -13.15 -13.15
C THR A 57 10.31 -12.96 -11.80
N LYS A 58 10.18 -11.78 -11.20
CA LYS A 58 10.79 -11.48 -9.90
C LYS A 58 10.03 -12.08 -8.71
N PHE A 59 8.74 -12.33 -8.90
CA PHE A 59 7.87 -12.88 -7.88
C PHE A 59 7.39 -14.31 -8.23
N GLU A 60 8.10 -15.04 -9.12
CA GLU A 60 7.68 -16.39 -9.54
C GLU A 60 7.64 -17.41 -8.39
N ASP A 61 8.52 -17.25 -7.40
CA ASP A 61 8.61 -18.13 -6.23
C ASP A 61 7.66 -17.73 -5.09
N ILE A 62 6.91 -16.62 -5.25
CA ILE A 62 6.09 -16.02 -4.17
C ILE A 62 5.03 -17.01 -3.64
N PHE A 63 4.55 -17.94 -4.47
CA PHE A 63 3.55 -18.92 -4.10
C PHE A 63 4.07 -20.00 -3.13
N ASP A 64 5.40 -20.19 -3.09
CA ASP A 64 6.06 -21.08 -2.14
C ASP A 64 6.55 -20.35 -0.89
N GLU A 65 6.72 -19.02 -0.98
CA GLU A 65 7.33 -18.20 0.07
C GLU A 65 6.31 -17.46 0.93
N MET A 66 5.10 -17.23 0.42
CA MET A 66 4.10 -16.40 1.09
C MET A 66 2.72 -17.06 1.05
N GLN A 67 1.96 -16.88 2.12
CA GLN A 67 0.55 -17.32 2.21
C GLN A 67 -0.27 -16.33 3.05
N GLY A 68 -1.58 -16.35 2.87
CA GLY A 68 -2.49 -15.55 3.68
C GLY A 68 -3.84 -15.30 3.01
N THR A 69 -4.83 -14.93 3.81
CA THR A 69 -6.19 -14.58 3.34
C THR A 69 -6.36 -13.08 3.12
N SER A 70 -5.35 -12.29 3.46
CA SER A 70 -5.30 -10.84 3.22
C SER A 70 -3.92 -10.47 2.72
N ALA A 71 -3.87 -9.74 1.63
CA ALA A 71 -2.59 -9.30 1.06
C ALA A 71 -2.72 -7.98 0.31
N ILE A 72 -1.59 -7.27 0.20
CA ILE A 72 -1.44 -6.05 -0.60
C ILE A 72 -0.21 -6.15 -1.49
N GLY A 73 -0.26 -5.50 -2.64
CA GLY A 73 0.89 -5.39 -3.53
C GLY A 73 0.93 -4.03 -4.22
N CYS A 74 2.12 -3.63 -4.63
CA CYS A 74 2.29 -2.36 -5.32
C CYS A 74 3.43 -2.39 -6.34
N ILE A 75 3.28 -1.55 -7.35
CA ILE A 75 4.33 -1.16 -8.30
C ILE A 75 4.67 0.29 -8.00
N SER A 76 5.96 0.64 -7.98
CA SER A 76 6.43 1.99 -7.69
C SER A 76 7.65 2.35 -8.53
N ASP A 77 7.74 3.62 -8.93
CA ASP A 77 8.93 4.20 -9.59
C ASP A 77 9.85 4.92 -8.59
N THR A 78 9.47 4.99 -7.34
CA THR A 78 10.22 5.73 -6.32
C THR A 78 10.82 4.80 -5.29
N ASP A 79 10.12 4.59 -4.21
CA ASP A 79 10.63 3.94 -3.01
C ASP A 79 10.32 2.44 -2.98
N PRO A 80 11.19 1.60 -2.40
CA PRO A 80 10.86 0.23 -2.05
C PRO A 80 9.70 0.21 -1.06
N GLN A 81 8.65 -0.54 -1.38
CA GLN A 81 7.44 -0.71 -0.57
C GLN A 81 6.70 -2.00 -0.99
N PRO A 82 5.78 -2.56 -0.14
CA PRO A 82 5.29 -2.03 1.12
C PRO A 82 6.34 -2.05 2.23
N LEU A 83 6.23 -1.14 3.20
CA LEU A 83 7.04 -1.17 4.41
C LEU A 83 6.30 -1.84 5.55
N LEU A 84 7.00 -2.67 6.35
CA LEU A 84 6.51 -3.16 7.63
C LEU A 84 6.83 -2.14 8.71
N ILE A 85 5.81 -1.67 9.39
CA ILE A 85 5.91 -0.66 10.44
C ILE A 85 5.40 -1.25 11.75
N ARG A 86 6.11 -1.00 12.84
CA ARG A 86 5.63 -1.25 14.19
C ARG A 86 5.51 0.06 14.95
N SER A 87 4.33 0.35 15.47
CA SER A 87 4.03 1.61 16.14
C SER A 87 3.03 1.45 17.29
N ASN A 88 2.58 2.58 17.84
CA ASN A 88 1.47 2.64 18.78
C ASN A 88 0.12 2.18 18.19
N LEU A 89 -0.01 2.10 16.86
CA LEU A 89 -1.20 1.60 16.16
C LEU A 89 -1.14 0.10 15.86
N GLY A 90 -0.12 -0.61 16.36
CA GLY A 90 0.15 -2.02 16.09
C GLY A 90 1.20 -2.21 14.99
N THR A 91 1.29 -3.43 14.47
CA THR A 91 2.14 -3.77 13.33
C THR A 91 1.31 -3.79 12.05
N TYR A 92 1.83 -3.19 10.98
CA TYR A 92 1.14 -3.14 9.70
C TYR A 92 2.10 -3.02 8.53
N ALA A 93 1.65 -3.44 7.35
CA ALA A 93 2.31 -3.15 6.09
C ALA A 93 1.63 -1.95 5.42
N ILE A 94 2.41 -1.05 4.83
CA ILE A 94 1.89 0.15 4.17
C ILE A 94 2.56 0.37 2.82
N CYS A 95 1.76 0.75 1.82
CA CYS A 95 2.26 1.35 0.60
C CYS A 95 1.51 2.65 0.28
N ILE A 96 2.19 3.55 -0.42
CA ILE A 96 1.63 4.81 -0.90
C ILE A 96 1.88 4.99 -2.38
N ILE A 97 0.93 5.59 -3.07
CA ILE A 97 1.09 6.05 -4.45
C ILE A 97 0.74 7.53 -4.50
N GLY A 98 1.73 8.35 -4.81
CA GLY A 98 1.54 9.80 -4.84
C GLY A 98 2.83 10.57 -5.06
N ILE A 99 2.74 11.88 -4.85
CA ILE A 99 3.86 12.83 -4.91
C ILE A 99 3.74 13.76 -3.71
N ILE A 100 4.81 13.88 -2.93
CA ILE A 100 4.89 14.73 -1.74
C ILE A 100 5.88 15.85 -2.05
N ASN A 101 5.38 17.04 -2.43
CA ASN A 101 6.22 18.16 -2.84
C ASN A 101 6.97 18.79 -1.65
N ASN A 102 6.38 18.74 -0.46
CA ASN A 102 6.91 19.32 0.77
C ASN A 102 7.59 18.29 1.69
N ALA A 103 8.09 17.17 1.14
CA ALA A 103 8.67 16.07 1.93
C ALA A 103 9.78 16.55 2.89
N ASP A 104 10.74 17.34 2.42
CA ASP A 104 11.85 17.82 3.24
C ASP A 104 11.37 18.65 4.45
N ALA A 105 10.37 19.52 4.24
CA ALA A 105 9.79 20.32 5.30
C ALA A 105 9.06 19.46 6.35
N LEU A 106 8.34 18.42 5.90
CA LEU A 106 7.65 17.49 6.80
C LEU A 106 8.64 16.64 7.60
N ILE A 107 9.74 16.21 6.98
CA ILE A 107 10.84 15.49 7.65
C ILE A 107 11.46 16.36 8.73
N GLU A 108 11.83 17.61 8.41
CA GLU A 108 12.42 18.55 9.36
C GLU A 108 11.47 18.84 10.53
N GLN A 109 10.19 19.05 10.24
CA GLN A 109 9.16 19.22 11.26
C GLN A 109 9.06 18.00 12.18
N TYR A 110 9.00 16.79 11.60
CA TYR A 110 8.93 15.55 12.36
C TYR A 110 10.13 15.38 13.29
N LEU A 111 11.35 15.54 12.77
CA LEU A 111 12.59 15.42 13.55
C LEU A 111 12.74 16.49 14.65
N THR A 112 12.17 17.67 14.44
CA THR A 112 12.20 18.76 15.42
C THR A 112 11.27 18.51 16.61
N PHE A 113 10.07 17.96 16.34
CA PHE A 113 9.01 17.82 17.35
C PHE A 113 8.85 16.40 17.91
N SER A 114 9.50 15.41 17.30
CA SER A 114 9.54 14.04 17.78
C SER A 114 10.97 13.60 18.05
N SER A 115 11.15 12.67 18.97
CA SER A 115 12.45 11.99 19.16
C SER A 115 12.63 10.84 18.13
N GLY A 116 11.90 10.91 17.02
CA GLY A 116 11.91 9.89 15.98
C GLY A 116 13.14 9.95 15.08
N HIS A 117 13.30 8.93 14.28
CA HIS A 117 14.32 8.80 13.23
C HIS A 117 13.68 8.13 12.01
N PHE A 118 14.41 8.11 10.92
CA PHE A 118 14.03 7.41 9.70
C PHE A 118 15.09 6.37 9.38
N ASP A 119 14.65 5.13 9.13
CA ASP A 119 15.52 4.00 8.83
C ASP A 119 15.54 3.66 7.33
N ALA A 120 14.39 3.82 6.64
CA ALA A 120 14.29 3.54 5.23
C ALA A 120 14.79 4.72 4.39
N MET A 121 15.97 4.56 3.80
CA MET A 121 16.59 5.57 2.93
C MET A 121 16.75 5.05 1.51
N THR A 122 16.43 5.88 0.53
CA THR A 122 16.61 5.56 -0.88
C THR A 122 17.39 6.69 -1.57
N GLY A 123 18.61 6.38 -2.04
CA GLY A 123 19.45 7.38 -2.72
C GLY A 123 19.81 8.59 -1.83
N GLY A 124 19.96 8.38 -0.52
CA GLY A 124 20.26 9.44 0.45
C GLY A 124 19.04 10.27 0.89
N LYS A 125 17.85 9.89 0.46
CA LYS A 125 16.59 10.53 0.85
C LYS A 125 15.76 9.59 1.72
N VAL A 126 14.98 10.15 2.64
CA VAL A 126 14.00 9.42 3.43
C VAL A 126 12.96 8.80 2.49
N ASN A 127 12.61 7.55 2.72
CA ASN A 127 11.55 6.86 2.00
C ASN A 127 10.20 7.54 2.25
N SER A 128 9.49 7.93 1.20
CA SER A 128 8.23 8.68 1.30
C SER A 128 7.13 7.88 2.02
N THR A 129 7.18 6.54 1.89
CA THR A 129 6.23 5.65 2.59
C THR A 129 6.48 5.67 4.10
N GLU A 130 7.75 5.67 4.53
CA GLU A 130 8.10 5.80 5.94
C GLU A 130 7.70 7.17 6.52
N LEU A 131 7.91 8.25 5.76
CA LEU A 131 7.45 9.58 6.14
C LEU A 131 5.95 9.61 6.41
N VAL A 132 5.14 9.06 5.49
CA VAL A 132 3.68 9.01 5.67
C VAL A 132 3.31 8.14 6.86
N ALA A 133 3.95 6.99 7.06
CA ALA A 133 3.74 6.16 8.24
C ALA A 133 4.07 6.89 9.54
N ALA A 134 5.19 7.62 9.58
CA ALA A 134 5.58 8.44 10.72
C ALA A 134 4.55 9.54 11.05
N MET A 135 3.93 10.11 10.03
CA MET A 135 2.85 11.09 10.22
C MET A 135 1.58 10.42 10.76
N ILE A 136 1.18 9.28 10.20
CA ILE A 136 0.01 8.51 10.65
C ILE A 136 0.16 8.14 12.13
N ASN A 137 1.34 7.69 12.54
CA ASN A 137 1.64 7.24 13.90
C ASN A 137 1.64 8.37 14.96
N GLN A 138 1.50 9.62 14.56
CA GLN A 138 1.32 10.75 15.51
C GLN A 138 -0.11 10.82 16.09
N LYS A 139 -1.03 10.00 15.57
CA LYS A 139 -2.44 10.00 16.01
C LYS A 139 -2.80 8.70 16.73
N SER A 140 -4.00 8.69 17.32
CA SER A 140 -4.47 7.59 18.15
C SER A 140 -5.11 6.44 17.36
N ASN A 141 -5.46 6.67 16.10
CA ASN A 141 -6.04 5.67 15.20
C ASN A 141 -5.68 5.97 13.73
N PHE A 142 -5.87 4.97 12.87
CA PHE A 142 -5.50 5.09 11.45
C PHE A 142 -6.29 6.16 10.71
N ALA A 143 -7.59 6.30 10.95
CA ALA A 143 -8.42 7.27 10.23
C ALA A 143 -7.98 8.72 10.50
N GLU A 144 -7.73 9.06 11.78
CA GLU A 144 -7.17 10.36 12.15
C GLU A 144 -5.75 10.56 11.62
N GLY A 145 -4.92 9.52 11.66
CA GLY A 145 -3.54 9.55 11.18
C GLY A 145 -3.46 9.78 9.67
N ILE A 146 -4.24 9.04 8.90
CA ILE A 146 -4.33 9.19 7.44
C ILE A 146 -4.83 10.59 7.08
N SER A 147 -5.92 11.03 7.70
CA SER A 147 -6.46 12.37 7.47
C SER A 147 -5.45 13.46 7.82
N PHE A 148 -4.71 13.31 8.91
CA PHE A 148 -3.64 14.24 9.30
C PHE A 148 -2.53 14.27 8.24
N ALA A 149 -2.02 13.11 7.82
CA ALA A 149 -0.98 13.00 6.81
C ALA A 149 -1.42 13.64 5.48
N GLN A 150 -2.60 13.28 4.99
CA GLN A 150 -3.13 13.82 3.73
C GLN A 150 -3.38 15.33 3.76
N ASN A 151 -3.74 15.91 4.91
CA ASN A 151 -3.91 17.36 5.07
C ASN A 151 -2.59 18.13 5.13
N ALA A 152 -1.53 17.52 5.64
CA ALA A 152 -0.21 18.14 5.74
C ALA A 152 0.59 18.04 4.43
N ILE A 153 0.31 17.03 3.59
CA ILE A 153 1.00 16.81 2.33
C ILE A 153 0.59 17.88 1.30
N ASP A 154 1.58 18.60 0.77
CA ASP A 154 1.43 19.33 -0.49
C ASP A 154 1.68 18.36 -1.65
N GLY A 155 0.59 17.93 -2.28
CA GLY A 155 0.63 16.91 -3.32
C GLY A 155 -0.51 15.89 -3.20
N THR A 156 -0.18 14.62 -3.40
CA THR A 156 -1.14 13.52 -3.37
C THR A 156 -0.55 12.31 -2.65
N ALA A 157 -1.38 11.55 -1.91
CA ALA A 157 -1.02 10.28 -1.32
C ALA A 157 -2.27 9.40 -1.19
N SER A 158 -2.43 8.45 -2.12
CA SER A 158 -3.33 7.31 -1.93
C SER A 158 -2.60 6.24 -1.14
N ILE A 159 -3.26 5.69 -0.13
CA ILE A 159 -2.64 4.86 0.90
C ILE A 159 -3.36 3.52 0.97
N LEU A 160 -2.58 2.43 1.07
CA LEU A 160 -3.09 1.09 1.32
C LEU A 160 -2.32 0.49 2.50
N ILE A 161 -3.04 0.02 3.51
CA ILE A 161 -2.48 -0.57 4.74
C ILE A 161 -3.06 -1.96 4.94
N LEU A 162 -2.20 -2.93 5.25
CA LEU A 162 -2.57 -4.25 5.73
C LEU A 162 -2.16 -4.36 7.21
N LYS A 163 -3.14 -4.57 8.08
CA LYS A 163 -2.96 -4.66 9.54
C LYS A 163 -2.58 -6.08 9.98
N GLU A 164 -2.03 -6.19 11.19
CA GLU A 164 -1.67 -7.47 11.81
C GLU A 164 -2.87 -8.34 12.25
N ASP A 165 -4.10 -7.89 12.03
CA ASP A 165 -5.35 -8.64 12.21
C ASP A 165 -5.96 -9.07 10.86
N GLY A 166 -5.29 -8.76 9.75
CA GLY A 166 -5.74 -9.07 8.39
C GLY A 166 -6.66 -8.02 7.77
N ALA A 167 -7.09 -7.00 8.50
CA ALA A 167 -7.90 -5.94 7.91
C ALA A 167 -7.07 -5.07 6.96
N ILE A 168 -7.71 -4.58 5.90
CA ILE A 168 -7.11 -3.66 4.93
C ILE A 168 -7.78 -2.29 5.04
N ILE A 169 -6.96 -1.24 5.14
CA ILE A 169 -7.42 0.14 5.06
C ILE A 169 -6.99 0.71 3.72
N ALA A 170 -7.95 1.26 2.98
CA ALA A 170 -7.70 1.99 1.74
C ALA A 170 -8.12 3.45 1.88
N ALA A 171 -7.27 4.36 1.41
CA ALA A 171 -7.55 5.79 1.43
C ALA A 171 -7.20 6.42 0.09
N ARG A 172 -8.17 7.12 -0.49
CA ARG A 172 -7.96 7.94 -1.68
C ARG A 172 -7.35 9.28 -1.28
N ASP A 173 -6.44 9.80 -2.09
CA ASP A 173 -5.86 11.11 -1.85
C ASP A 173 -6.92 12.22 -1.76
N ARG A 174 -6.59 13.29 -1.02
CA ARG A 174 -7.52 14.38 -0.70
C ARG A 174 -8.08 15.11 -1.92
N VAL A 175 -7.32 15.19 -3.02
CA VAL A 175 -7.76 15.85 -4.25
C VAL A 175 -8.38 14.89 -5.27
N GLY A 176 -8.34 13.58 -4.99
CA GLY A 176 -8.94 12.55 -5.83
C GLY A 176 -8.26 12.38 -7.19
N ARG A 177 -6.92 12.59 -7.26
CA ARG A 177 -6.18 12.57 -8.52
C ARG A 177 -6.20 11.21 -9.21
N LEU A 178 -6.00 10.15 -8.42
CA LEU A 178 -6.05 8.78 -8.92
C LEU A 178 -7.30 8.08 -8.36
N PRO A 179 -7.94 7.20 -9.13
CA PRO A 179 -9.04 6.42 -8.62
C PRO A 179 -8.55 5.42 -7.57
N VAL A 180 -9.39 5.14 -6.59
CA VAL A 180 -9.26 3.99 -5.69
C VAL A 180 -10.61 3.29 -5.73
N LEU A 181 -10.60 2.08 -6.27
CA LEU A 181 -11.78 1.29 -6.57
C LEU A 181 -11.87 0.12 -5.58
N ILE A 182 -13.06 -0.12 -5.08
CA ILE A 182 -13.39 -1.30 -4.27
C ILE A 182 -14.22 -2.23 -5.16
N GLY A 183 -13.76 -3.45 -5.30
CA GLY A 183 -14.50 -4.54 -5.96
C GLY A 183 -14.91 -5.59 -4.95
N LYS A 184 -16.07 -6.22 -5.16
CA LYS A 184 -16.58 -7.33 -4.37
C LYS A 184 -16.58 -8.61 -5.20
N GLY A 185 -15.95 -9.65 -4.66
CA GLY A 185 -16.02 -11.03 -5.15
C GLY A 185 -17.04 -11.88 -4.40
N GLU A 186 -17.09 -13.17 -4.67
CA GLU A 186 -18.00 -14.11 -3.99
C GLU A 186 -17.70 -14.25 -2.50
N ASP A 187 -16.43 -14.24 -2.11
CA ASP A 187 -15.97 -14.51 -0.74
C ASP A 187 -15.04 -13.42 -0.18
N GLY A 188 -14.99 -12.23 -0.82
CA GLY A 188 -14.10 -11.16 -0.37
C GLY A 188 -14.24 -9.86 -1.11
N TYR A 189 -13.32 -8.96 -0.79
CA TYR A 189 -13.24 -7.62 -1.39
C TYR A 189 -11.83 -7.34 -1.86
N CYS A 190 -11.70 -6.52 -2.90
CA CYS A 190 -10.40 -6.02 -3.34
C CYS A 190 -10.39 -4.50 -3.43
N VAL A 191 -9.17 -3.96 -3.40
CA VAL A 191 -8.85 -2.54 -3.64
C VAL A 191 -7.93 -2.47 -4.86
N SER A 192 -8.21 -1.59 -5.80
CA SER A 192 -7.44 -1.45 -7.03
C SER A 192 -7.42 -0.01 -7.53
N PHE A 193 -6.41 0.36 -8.31
CA PHE A 193 -6.44 1.61 -9.08
C PHE A 193 -7.16 1.47 -10.42
N GLU A 194 -7.33 0.25 -10.91
CA GLU A 194 -7.91 0.01 -12.23
C GLU A 194 -8.96 -1.10 -12.21
N SER A 195 -10.07 -0.84 -12.86
CA SER A 195 -11.19 -1.78 -12.96
C SER A 195 -10.83 -3.07 -13.71
N PHE A 196 -9.86 -2.99 -14.64
CA PHE A 196 -9.38 -4.15 -15.36
C PHE A 196 -8.83 -5.23 -14.43
N ALA A 197 -8.01 -4.84 -13.43
CA ALA A 197 -7.38 -5.77 -12.50
C ALA A 197 -8.42 -6.57 -11.72
N TYR A 198 -9.34 -5.92 -11.04
CA TYR A 198 -10.31 -6.61 -10.21
C TYR A 198 -11.35 -7.40 -11.02
N LYS A 199 -11.74 -6.92 -12.21
CA LYS A 199 -12.66 -7.65 -13.11
C LYS A 199 -12.07 -8.96 -13.61
N LYS A 200 -10.76 -8.98 -13.89
CA LYS A 200 -10.06 -10.19 -14.29
C LYS A 200 -9.95 -11.24 -13.19
N LEU A 201 -10.04 -10.81 -11.95
CA LEU A 201 -9.92 -11.65 -10.76
C LEU A 201 -11.29 -12.00 -10.14
N GLY A 202 -12.39 -11.57 -10.75
CA GLY A 202 -13.74 -11.94 -10.30
C GLY A 202 -14.31 -11.11 -9.15
N TYR A 203 -13.80 -9.88 -8.96
CA TYR A 203 -14.30 -8.93 -7.95
C TYR A 203 -15.25 -7.89 -8.56
N ASP A 204 -16.16 -8.31 -9.44
CA ASP A 204 -17.04 -7.44 -10.21
C ASP A 204 -18.55 -7.59 -9.84
N LEU A 205 -18.85 -8.24 -8.72
CA LEU A 205 -20.24 -8.35 -8.22
C LEU A 205 -20.80 -7.01 -7.77
N GLU A 206 -19.98 -6.19 -7.11
CA GLU A 206 -20.28 -4.81 -6.75
C GLU A 206 -19.02 -3.96 -6.93
N GLU A 207 -19.18 -2.76 -7.45
CA GLU A 207 -18.09 -1.82 -7.72
C GLU A 207 -18.36 -0.49 -7.01
N ARG A 208 -17.33 0.08 -6.39
CA ARG A 208 -17.41 1.40 -5.76
C ARG A 208 -16.11 2.15 -5.96
N GLU A 209 -16.18 3.41 -6.36
CA GLU A 209 -15.04 4.33 -6.33
C GLU A 209 -15.08 5.16 -5.05
N LEU A 210 -13.95 5.26 -4.35
CA LEU A 210 -13.82 6.11 -3.17
C LEU A 210 -13.85 7.58 -3.58
N GLY A 211 -14.52 8.42 -2.81
CA GLY A 211 -14.47 9.87 -2.95
C GLY A 211 -13.10 10.45 -2.57
N PRO A 212 -12.79 11.71 -2.97
CA PRO A 212 -11.58 12.41 -2.53
C PRO A 212 -11.46 12.47 -1.01
N GLY A 213 -10.32 12.02 -0.47
CA GLY A 213 -10.07 11.97 0.98
C GLY A 213 -10.85 10.89 1.74
N GLU A 214 -11.59 10.04 1.04
CA GLU A 214 -12.35 8.97 1.68
C GLU A 214 -11.41 7.84 2.14
N ILE A 215 -11.71 7.32 3.34
CA ILE A 215 -11.00 6.24 4.01
C ILE A 215 -12.01 5.12 4.30
N VAL A 216 -11.65 3.88 3.98
CA VAL A 216 -12.45 2.68 4.27
C VAL A 216 -11.57 1.60 4.89
N GLU A 217 -12.17 0.78 5.73
CA GLU A 217 -11.59 -0.44 6.31
C GLU A 217 -12.49 -1.64 6.01
#